data_8a748dc19d7e75247007f834a8428a0d
#
_entry.id   8a748dc19d7e75247007f834a8428a0d
#
_cell.length_a   1.000
_cell.length_b   1.000
_cell.length_c   1.000
_cell.angle_alpha   90.00
_cell.angle_beta   90.00
_cell.angle_gamma   90.00
#
_symmetry.space_group_name_H-M   'P 1'
#
loop_
_entity.id
_entity.type
_entity.pdbx_description
1 polymer ?
#
loop_
_entity_poly.entity_id
_entity_poly.type
_entity_poly.pdbx_seq_one_letter_code
_entity_poly.pdbx_strand_id
1 'polypeptide(L)'
;MTEHPLPGYDNQLSGFHQAFEPELRSIVNELPLESDMRVLDLACGDGFYTRRIAERLGSGGSITGVDINPDYLSEAKVAANRGGSGKIDFVEASFDRLPFPDNVFDFVWCAQSLYTLPDPVVVIGHMARVLRPGGLVAVLENDSLHQLFLPWPARLEVPLRAAELRSFQERSRHSSKYYVGRRLPAILAEGGVEPLRMTTHAFDRQAPLSVAEQQLLQYYLNAVTERVAPHLEVALLDELRQLVSPGSPQHLLGQPHLTMTWLSVLATGRKRGGYPDVRKDAPDSTGGRNSARVRRTQ
;
A
#
# COMPACT_ATOMS: atom_id res chain seq x y z
N MET A 1 -0.76 15.45 20.30
CA MET A 1 -0.59 14.07 19.78
C MET A 1 -1.92 13.38 20.05
N THR A 2 -2.80 13.36 19.09
CA THR A 2 -4.06 12.62 19.19
C THR A 2 -3.73 11.17 18.88
N GLU A 3 -3.74 10.34 19.92
CA GLU A 3 -3.73 8.89 19.79
C GLU A 3 -5.00 8.48 19.02
N HIS A 4 -4.86 8.28 17.72
CA HIS A 4 -5.81 7.44 17.03
C HIS A 4 -5.40 6.01 17.33
N PRO A 5 -6.22 5.23 18.06
CA PRO A 5 -5.95 3.81 18.19
C PRO A 5 -5.86 3.24 16.77
N LEU A 6 -4.74 2.57 16.49
CA LEU A 6 -4.62 1.81 15.25
C LEU A 6 -5.82 0.85 15.22
N PRO A 7 -6.58 0.79 14.11
CA PRO A 7 -7.68 -0.14 14.02
C PRO A 7 -7.15 -1.55 14.29
N GLY A 8 -7.95 -2.43 14.91
CA GLY A 8 -7.60 -3.82 15.16
C GLY A 8 -7.41 -4.59 13.85
N TYR A 9 -6.31 -4.29 13.16
CA TYR A 9 -5.93 -4.92 11.88
C TYR A 9 -5.46 -6.36 12.05
N ASP A 10 -5.14 -6.78 13.27
CA ASP A 10 -4.46 -8.04 13.55
C ASP A 10 -5.14 -9.24 12.88
N ASN A 11 -6.44 -9.37 13.04
CA ASN A 11 -7.20 -10.46 12.44
C ASN A 11 -7.46 -10.28 10.94
N GLN A 12 -7.60 -9.05 10.45
CA GLN A 12 -7.87 -8.79 9.04
C GLN A 12 -6.61 -8.97 8.20
N LEU A 13 -5.48 -8.42 8.64
CA LEU A 13 -4.22 -8.47 7.90
C LEU A 13 -3.68 -9.91 7.87
N SER A 14 -3.63 -10.59 9.01
CA SER A 14 -3.18 -11.98 9.06
C SER A 14 -4.12 -12.91 8.29
N GLY A 15 -5.44 -12.69 8.36
CA GLY A 15 -6.43 -13.42 7.56
C GLY A 15 -6.23 -13.22 6.06
N PHE A 16 -5.93 -12.00 5.62
CA PHE A 16 -5.63 -11.70 4.23
C PHE A 16 -4.33 -12.39 3.77
N HIS A 17 -3.28 -12.33 4.58
CA HIS A 17 -2.02 -13.01 4.29
C HIS A 17 -2.18 -14.53 4.20
N GLN A 18 -3.01 -15.14 5.05
CA GLN A 18 -3.29 -16.58 5.03
C GLN A 18 -4.15 -16.98 3.82
N ALA A 19 -5.19 -16.20 3.51
CA ALA A 19 -6.10 -16.48 2.42
C ALA A 19 -5.43 -16.40 1.03
N PHE A 20 -4.43 -15.51 0.89
CA PHE A 20 -3.81 -15.21 -0.39
C PHE A 20 -2.28 -15.42 -0.39
N GLU A 21 -1.75 -16.24 0.52
CA GLU A 21 -0.31 -16.46 0.62
C GLU A 21 0.36 -16.85 -0.70
N PRO A 22 -0.18 -17.79 -1.51
CA PRO A 22 0.46 -18.19 -2.78
C PRO A 22 0.60 -17.01 -3.76
N GLU A 23 -0.43 -16.19 -3.90
CA GLU A 23 -0.45 -15.04 -4.80
C GLU A 23 0.49 -13.95 -4.30
N LEU A 24 0.47 -13.66 -2.99
CA LEU A 24 1.35 -12.68 -2.38
C LEU A 24 2.82 -13.11 -2.48
N ARG A 25 3.11 -14.39 -2.32
CA ARG A 25 4.45 -14.96 -2.56
C ARG A 25 4.86 -14.81 -4.02
N SER A 26 3.94 -15.05 -4.97
CA SER A 26 4.19 -14.85 -6.41
C SER A 26 4.54 -13.39 -6.70
N ILE A 27 3.80 -12.43 -6.12
CA ILE A 27 4.10 -11.00 -6.27
C ILE A 27 5.51 -10.67 -5.76
N VAL A 28 5.90 -11.17 -4.58
CA VAL A 28 7.26 -10.96 -4.04
C VAL A 28 8.31 -11.58 -4.97
N ASN A 29 8.01 -12.73 -5.60
CA ASN A 29 8.92 -13.39 -6.52
C ASN A 29 9.14 -12.61 -7.83
N GLU A 30 8.18 -11.77 -8.22
CA GLU A 30 8.29 -10.89 -9.40
C GLU A 30 9.08 -9.61 -9.14
N LEU A 31 9.37 -9.28 -7.86
CA LEU A 31 10.14 -8.07 -7.54
C LEU A 31 11.56 -8.16 -8.09
N PRO A 32 12.11 -7.05 -8.61
CA PRO A 32 13.47 -7.00 -9.17
C PRO A 32 14.53 -6.94 -8.07
N LEU A 33 14.58 -7.97 -7.25
CA LEU A 33 15.51 -8.11 -6.12
C LEU A 33 16.78 -8.85 -6.55
N GLU A 34 17.93 -8.30 -6.20
CA GLU A 34 19.23 -8.93 -6.31
C GLU A 34 19.70 -9.43 -4.92
N SER A 35 20.54 -10.46 -4.91
CA SER A 35 20.89 -11.19 -3.68
C SER A 35 21.68 -10.39 -2.64
N ASP A 36 22.31 -9.31 -3.02
CA ASP A 36 23.16 -8.46 -2.17
C ASP A 36 22.53 -7.11 -1.82
N MET A 37 21.26 -6.90 -2.22
CA MET A 37 20.55 -5.64 -1.97
C MET A 37 20.31 -5.39 -0.48
N ARG A 38 20.35 -4.11 -0.13
CA ARG A 38 19.86 -3.57 1.15
C ARG A 38 18.43 -3.09 0.96
N VAL A 39 17.49 -3.77 1.62
CA VAL A 39 16.06 -3.54 1.45
C VAL A 39 15.47 -2.90 2.69
N LEU A 40 14.55 -1.96 2.51
CA LEU A 40 13.67 -1.43 3.54
C LEU A 40 12.25 -1.93 3.29
N ASP A 41 11.63 -2.53 4.31
CA ASP A 41 10.20 -2.85 4.35
C ASP A 41 9.50 -1.83 5.26
N LEU A 42 8.82 -0.85 4.65
CA LEU A 42 8.17 0.26 5.36
C LEU A 42 6.74 -0.10 5.74
N ALA A 43 6.39 0.09 7.02
CA ALA A 43 5.16 -0.39 7.64
C ALA A 43 5.04 -1.91 7.53
N CYS A 44 6.06 -2.61 8.05
CA CYS A 44 6.25 -4.05 7.86
C CYS A 44 5.25 -4.93 8.63
N GLY A 45 4.50 -4.36 9.58
CA GLY A 45 3.57 -5.08 10.43
C GLY A 45 4.22 -6.27 11.14
N ASP A 46 3.60 -7.43 11.06
CA ASP A 46 4.07 -8.72 11.60
C ASP A 46 5.26 -9.34 10.84
N GLY A 47 5.83 -8.60 9.88
CA GLY A 47 6.97 -9.04 9.08
C GLY A 47 6.63 -10.10 8.01
N PHE A 48 5.37 -10.21 7.60
CA PHE A 48 4.97 -11.18 6.56
C PHE A 48 5.79 -11.01 5.28
N TYR A 49 5.87 -9.81 4.72
CA TYR A 49 6.64 -9.51 3.52
C TYR A 49 8.15 -9.47 3.80
N THR A 50 8.55 -8.95 4.96
CA THR A 50 9.97 -8.89 5.38
C THR A 50 10.64 -10.26 5.26
N ARG A 51 9.99 -11.31 5.80
CA ARG A 51 10.54 -12.67 5.73
C ARG A 51 10.62 -13.21 4.32
N ARG A 52 9.60 -12.98 3.49
CA ARG A 52 9.56 -13.46 2.10
C ARG A 52 10.57 -12.77 1.20
N ILE A 53 10.79 -11.48 1.43
CA ILE A 53 11.85 -10.74 0.75
C ILE A 53 13.23 -11.24 1.22
N ALA A 54 13.41 -11.49 2.52
CA ALA A 54 14.66 -12.05 3.06
C ALA A 54 15.02 -13.42 2.44
N GLU A 55 14.03 -14.27 2.12
CA GLU A 55 14.22 -15.54 1.44
C GLU A 55 14.82 -15.38 0.03
N ARG A 56 14.64 -14.21 -0.59
CA ARG A 56 15.18 -13.84 -1.91
C ARG A 56 16.59 -13.25 -1.85
N LEU A 57 17.00 -12.79 -0.67
CA LEU A 57 18.31 -12.18 -0.46
C LEU A 57 19.34 -13.26 -0.08
N GLY A 58 20.56 -13.10 -0.57
CA GLY A 58 21.67 -13.94 -0.21
C GLY A 58 22.35 -13.48 1.09
N SER A 59 23.46 -14.11 1.44
CA SER A 59 24.25 -13.77 2.64
C SER A 59 24.84 -12.36 2.62
N GLY A 60 24.96 -11.74 1.44
CA GLY A 60 25.42 -10.37 1.27
C GLY A 60 24.31 -9.33 1.41
N GLY A 61 23.04 -9.74 1.27
CA GLY A 61 21.88 -8.86 1.34
C GLY A 61 21.35 -8.70 2.76
N SER A 62 20.50 -7.69 2.95
CA SER A 62 19.84 -7.43 4.23
C SER A 62 18.51 -6.75 4.02
N ILE A 63 17.58 -6.97 4.95
CA ILE A 63 16.30 -6.27 4.99
C ILE A 63 16.06 -5.70 6.38
N THR A 64 15.58 -4.45 6.42
CA THR A 64 15.13 -3.80 7.65
C THR A 64 13.64 -3.57 7.57
N GLY A 65 12.85 -4.21 8.44
CA GLY A 65 11.45 -3.92 8.65
C GLY A 65 11.28 -2.72 9.59
N VAL A 66 10.42 -1.78 9.21
CA VAL A 66 10.07 -0.61 10.03
C VAL A 66 8.58 -0.56 10.24
N ASP A 67 8.16 -0.46 11.50
CA ASP A 67 6.78 -0.20 11.88
C ASP A 67 6.72 0.73 13.09
N ILE A 68 5.60 1.41 13.29
CA ILE A 68 5.37 2.26 14.45
C ILE A 68 4.82 1.47 15.64
N ASN A 69 4.25 0.28 15.39
CA ASN A 69 3.63 -0.55 16.41
C ASN A 69 4.63 -1.57 16.98
N PRO A 70 5.03 -1.43 18.27
CA PRO A 70 5.98 -2.34 18.90
C PRO A 70 5.44 -3.77 19.06
N ASP A 71 4.13 -3.97 19.15
CA ASP A 71 3.52 -5.30 19.27
C ASP A 71 3.71 -6.08 17.96
N TYR A 72 3.45 -5.46 16.82
CA TYR A 72 3.74 -6.05 15.50
C TYR A 72 5.22 -6.39 15.33
N LEU A 73 6.10 -5.49 15.74
CA LEU A 73 7.55 -5.76 15.66
C LEU A 73 7.98 -6.91 16.57
N SER A 74 7.32 -7.08 17.72
CA SER A 74 7.55 -8.24 18.60
C SER A 74 7.18 -9.55 17.91
N GLU A 75 6.01 -9.62 17.28
CA GLU A 75 5.56 -10.76 16.49
C GLU A 75 6.49 -11.03 15.30
N ALA A 76 6.88 -9.97 14.57
CA ALA A 76 7.79 -10.05 13.44
C ALA A 76 9.15 -10.65 13.82
N LYS A 77 9.73 -10.24 14.97
CA LYS A 77 10.99 -10.77 15.50
C LYS A 77 10.88 -12.26 15.85
N VAL A 78 9.78 -12.66 16.50
CA VAL A 78 9.53 -14.07 16.84
C VAL A 78 9.40 -14.91 15.57
N ALA A 79 8.69 -14.41 14.56
CA ALA A 79 8.49 -15.11 13.31
C ALA A 79 9.77 -15.21 12.46
N ALA A 80 10.62 -14.18 12.46
CA ALA A 80 11.88 -14.15 11.73
C ALA A 80 12.91 -15.16 12.27
N ASN A 81 12.90 -15.44 13.57
CA ASN A 81 13.81 -16.42 14.20
C ASN A 81 13.56 -17.85 13.76
N ARG A 82 12.47 -18.13 13.02
CA ARG A 82 12.08 -19.48 12.60
C ARG A 82 12.61 -19.88 11.21
N GLY A 83 13.31 -18.99 10.49
CA GLY A 83 13.89 -19.32 9.19
C GLY A 83 14.17 -18.10 8.32
N GLY A 84 15.26 -18.14 7.61
CA GLY A 84 15.68 -17.15 6.60
C GLY A 84 17.19 -17.15 6.41
N SER A 85 17.66 -17.03 5.16
CA SER A 85 19.09 -16.91 4.83
C SER A 85 19.59 -15.47 4.83
N GLY A 86 18.69 -14.49 4.67
CA GLY A 86 19.01 -13.07 4.68
C GLY A 86 19.08 -12.49 6.10
N LYS A 87 19.87 -11.44 6.26
CA LYS A 87 19.95 -10.69 7.50
C LYS A 87 18.70 -9.83 7.66
N ILE A 88 17.93 -10.05 8.73
CA ILE A 88 16.70 -9.34 9.05
C ILE A 88 16.90 -8.51 10.31
N ASP A 89 16.61 -7.21 10.22
CA ASP A 89 16.56 -6.29 11.36
C ASP A 89 15.16 -5.65 11.45
N PHE A 90 14.73 -5.26 12.66
CA PHE A 90 13.46 -4.54 12.88
C PHE A 90 13.69 -3.29 13.72
N VAL A 91 13.12 -2.17 13.26
CA VAL A 91 13.27 -0.86 13.86
C VAL A 91 11.90 -0.24 14.10
N GLU A 92 11.65 0.19 15.35
CA GLU A 92 10.46 0.98 15.67
C GLU A 92 10.69 2.42 15.23
N ALA A 93 9.93 2.88 14.23
CA ALA A 93 9.97 4.25 13.77
C ALA A 93 8.71 4.61 13.00
N SER A 94 8.38 5.90 12.98
CA SER A 94 7.35 6.44 12.09
C SER A 94 7.92 6.74 10.71
N PHE A 95 7.07 6.64 9.67
CA PHE A 95 7.45 6.91 8.27
C PHE A 95 8.00 8.34 8.07
N ASP A 96 7.56 9.32 8.88
CA ASP A 96 8.01 10.72 8.83
C ASP A 96 9.35 10.96 9.54
N ARG A 97 9.85 9.97 10.27
CA ARG A 97 11.11 10.03 11.02
C ARG A 97 11.94 8.77 10.88
N LEU A 98 12.14 8.34 9.64
CA LEU A 98 13.01 7.20 9.36
C LEU A 98 14.45 7.47 9.83
N PRO A 99 14.98 6.67 10.78
CA PRO A 99 16.28 6.90 11.42
C PRO A 99 17.45 6.43 10.53
N PHE A 100 17.31 6.61 9.22
CA PHE A 100 18.31 6.22 8.24
C PHE A 100 18.86 7.44 7.51
N PRO A 101 20.16 7.45 7.20
CA PRO A 101 20.73 8.44 6.29
C PRO A 101 20.10 8.41 4.91
N ASP A 102 20.30 9.46 4.13
CA ASP A 102 19.93 9.49 2.73
C ASP A 102 20.75 8.46 1.93
N ASN A 103 20.14 7.90 0.90
CA ASN A 103 20.82 7.06 -0.10
C ASN A 103 21.43 5.75 0.47
N VAL A 104 20.72 5.08 1.37
CA VAL A 104 21.21 3.86 2.04
C VAL A 104 20.70 2.58 1.41
N PHE A 105 19.43 2.56 0.96
CA PHE A 105 18.77 1.37 0.49
C PHE A 105 18.80 1.25 -1.04
N ASP A 106 18.89 0.02 -1.52
CA ASP A 106 18.81 -0.33 -2.94
C ASP A 106 17.36 -0.46 -3.38
N PHE A 107 16.51 -0.96 -2.45
CA PHE A 107 15.10 -1.23 -2.69
C PHE A 107 14.26 -0.84 -1.46
N VAL A 108 13.10 -0.24 -1.68
CA VAL A 108 12.10 0.04 -0.63
C VAL A 108 10.78 -0.61 -1.02
N TRP A 109 10.26 -1.41 -0.12
CA TRP A 109 8.94 -2.05 -0.20
C TRP A 109 7.97 -1.36 0.75
N CYS A 110 6.70 -1.23 0.35
CA CYS A 110 5.58 -0.84 1.21
C CYS A 110 4.32 -1.54 0.72
N ALA A 111 3.62 -2.24 1.61
CA ALA A 111 2.40 -2.95 1.25
C ALA A 111 1.23 -2.60 2.15
N GLN A 112 0.06 -2.37 1.56
CA GLN A 112 -1.24 -2.24 2.22
C GLN A 112 -1.27 -1.21 3.36
N SER A 113 -0.51 -0.14 3.21
CA SER A 113 -0.27 0.84 4.27
C SER A 113 -0.49 2.29 3.84
N LEU A 114 -0.24 2.65 2.57
CA LEU A 114 -0.34 4.04 2.12
C LEU A 114 -1.74 4.64 2.31
N TYR A 115 -2.79 3.83 2.15
CA TYR A 115 -4.17 4.30 2.33
C TYR A 115 -4.50 4.67 3.78
N THR A 116 -3.72 4.18 4.76
CA THR A 116 -3.90 4.49 6.17
C THR A 116 -3.17 5.77 6.58
N LEU A 117 -2.17 6.17 5.80
CA LEU A 117 -1.28 7.28 6.13
C LEU A 117 -1.89 8.64 5.72
N PRO A 118 -1.53 9.74 6.39
CA PRO A 118 -2.15 11.06 6.17
C PRO A 118 -1.96 11.57 4.73
N ASP A 119 -0.76 11.44 4.18
CA ASP A 119 -0.41 11.89 2.83
C ASP A 119 0.54 10.89 2.15
N PRO A 120 0.04 10.10 1.19
CA PRO A 120 0.84 9.14 0.45
C PRO A 120 2.03 9.73 -0.30
N VAL A 121 1.92 10.97 -0.81
CA VAL A 121 3.00 11.63 -1.56
C VAL A 121 4.18 11.94 -0.65
N VAL A 122 3.91 12.43 0.56
CA VAL A 122 4.93 12.68 1.58
C VAL A 122 5.65 11.40 1.96
N VAL A 123 4.90 10.29 2.11
CA VAL A 123 5.50 8.98 2.43
C VAL A 123 6.44 8.51 1.32
N ILE A 124 6.02 8.64 0.04
CA ILE A 124 6.89 8.33 -1.09
C ILE A 124 8.14 9.23 -1.10
N GLY A 125 8.02 10.50 -0.72
CA GLY A 125 9.17 11.40 -0.56
C GLY A 125 10.18 10.89 0.48
N HIS A 126 9.72 10.37 1.62
CA HIS A 126 10.58 9.76 2.63
C HIS A 126 11.23 8.45 2.13
N MET A 127 10.48 7.62 1.40
CA MET A 127 11.03 6.43 0.74
C MET A 127 12.11 6.82 -0.28
N ALA A 128 11.85 7.84 -1.10
CA ALA A 128 12.82 8.36 -2.07
C ALA A 128 14.09 8.92 -1.41
N ARG A 129 13.96 9.58 -0.25
CA ARG A 129 15.13 10.09 0.49
C ARG A 129 16.10 8.98 0.86
N VAL A 130 15.61 7.89 1.42
CA VAL A 130 16.46 6.79 1.89
C VAL A 130 16.96 5.86 0.78
N LEU A 131 16.32 5.87 -0.39
CA LEU A 131 16.80 5.16 -1.58
C LEU A 131 18.06 5.80 -2.15
N ARG A 132 19.02 4.99 -2.59
CA ARG A 132 20.15 5.44 -3.40
C ARG A 132 19.68 5.99 -4.78
N PRO A 133 20.45 6.84 -5.44
CA PRO A 133 20.18 7.23 -6.83
C PRO A 133 20.05 5.98 -7.71
N GLY A 134 18.96 5.87 -8.48
CA GLY A 134 18.66 4.69 -9.28
C GLY A 134 18.07 3.51 -8.51
N GLY A 135 17.96 3.60 -7.18
CA GLY A 135 17.29 2.60 -6.34
C GLY A 135 15.81 2.48 -6.67
N LEU A 136 15.24 1.34 -6.35
CA LEU A 136 13.87 0.96 -6.74
C LEU A 136 12.90 1.03 -5.56
N VAL A 137 11.66 1.37 -5.85
CA VAL A 137 10.53 1.26 -4.92
C VAL A 137 9.48 0.35 -5.51
N ALA A 138 8.81 -0.42 -4.66
CA ALA A 138 7.58 -1.11 -4.99
C ALA A 138 6.53 -0.91 -3.90
N VAL A 139 5.31 -0.64 -4.34
CA VAL A 139 4.15 -0.42 -3.49
C VAL A 139 3.03 -1.35 -3.91
N LEU A 140 2.52 -2.14 -2.97
CA LEU A 140 1.35 -3.00 -3.16
C LEU A 140 0.17 -2.42 -2.38
N GLU A 141 -0.90 -2.05 -3.09
CA GLU A 141 -2.09 -1.45 -2.49
C GLU A 141 -3.38 -1.99 -3.07
N ASN A 142 -4.46 -1.80 -2.34
CA ASN A 142 -5.81 -2.08 -2.80
C ASN A 142 -6.53 -0.76 -3.12
N ASP A 143 -7.54 -0.85 -3.98
CA ASP A 143 -8.50 0.21 -4.17
C ASP A 143 -9.74 -0.10 -3.35
N SER A 144 -9.93 0.60 -2.24
CA SER A 144 -10.93 0.24 -1.24
C SER A 144 -12.35 0.10 -1.75
N LEU A 145 -12.72 0.80 -2.85
CA LEU A 145 -14.04 0.65 -3.46
C LEU A 145 -14.13 -0.50 -4.46
N HIS A 146 -13.01 -0.98 -4.99
CA HIS A 146 -12.99 -1.95 -6.09
C HIS A 146 -12.09 -3.15 -5.81
N GLN A 147 -11.70 -3.34 -4.54
CA GLN A 147 -10.80 -4.42 -4.18
C GLN A 147 -11.47 -5.81 -4.19
N LEU A 148 -12.79 -5.87 -4.10
CA LEU A 148 -13.51 -7.15 -3.99
C LEU A 148 -14.75 -7.15 -4.88
N PHE A 149 -14.80 -8.13 -5.78
CA PHE A 149 -15.99 -8.47 -6.54
C PHE A 149 -16.66 -9.69 -5.91
N LEU A 150 -17.95 -9.54 -5.63
CA LEU A 150 -18.84 -10.59 -5.14
C LEU A 150 -20.11 -10.60 -5.98
N PRO A 151 -20.84 -11.73 -6.07
CA PRO A 151 -22.07 -11.83 -6.84
C PRO A 151 -23.26 -11.19 -6.08
N TRP A 152 -23.17 -9.89 -5.84
CA TRP A 152 -24.24 -9.12 -5.23
C TRP A 152 -25.49 -9.15 -6.11
N PRO A 153 -26.70 -9.14 -5.55
CA PRO A 153 -27.92 -8.86 -6.31
C PRO A 153 -27.78 -7.50 -7.02
N ALA A 154 -28.14 -7.46 -8.31
CA ALA A 154 -27.95 -6.26 -9.15
C ALA A 154 -28.59 -4.99 -8.54
N ARG A 155 -29.74 -5.13 -7.84
CA ARG A 155 -30.41 -4.01 -7.15
C ARG A 155 -29.61 -3.46 -5.95
N LEU A 156 -28.72 -4.26 -5.37
CA LEU A 156 -27.89 -3.87 -4.23
C LEU A 156 -26.54 -3.28 -4.66
N GLU A 157 -25.99 -3.71 -5.79
CA GLU A 157 -24.62 -3.36 -6.24
C GLU A 157 -24.37 -1.85 -6.25
N VAL A 158 -25.19 -1.10 -6.98
CA VAL A 158 -25.00 0.36 -7.12
C VAL A 158 -25.29 1.11 -5.82
N PRO A 159 -26.41 0.87 -5.10
CA PRO A 159 -26.66 1.50 -3.80
C PRO A 159 -25.57 1.20 -2.77
N LEU A 160 -25.06 -0.03 -2.71
CA LEU A 160 -23.99 -0.43 -1.81
C LEU A 160 -22.70 0.40 -2.09
N ARG A 161 -22.29 0.48 -3.34
CA ARG A 161 -21.11 1.28 -3.74
C ARG A 161 -21.29 2.77 -3.44
N ALA A 162 -22.50 3.31 -3.67
CA ALA A 162 -22.80 4.69 -3.34
C ALA A 162 -22.73 4.95 -1.83
N ALA A 163 -23.22 4.01 -1.00
CA ALA A 163 -23.17 4.09 0.45
C ALA A 163 -21.73 3.99 0.97
N GLU A 164 -20.91 3.08 0.43
CA GLU A 164 -19.47 2.99 0.76
C GLU A 164 -18.75 4.31 0.45
N LEU A 165 -18.97 4.88 -0.73
CA LEU A 165 -18.36 6.16 -1.12
C LEU A 165 -18.74 7.29 -0.16
N ARG A 166 -20.02 7.41 0.21
CA ARG A 166 -20.49 8.39 1.20
C ARG A 166 -19.79 8.21 2.54
N SER A 167 -19.73 6.98 3.05
CA SER A 167 -19.04 6.68 4.29
C SER A 167 -17.56 7.07 4.26
N PHE A 168 -16.86 6.84 3.15
CA PHE A 168 -15.48 7.25 3.00
C PHE A 168 -15.31 8.77 2.95
N GLN A 169 -16.23 9.48 2.29
CA GLN A 169 -16.23 10.94 2.23
C GLN A 169 -16.43 11.59 3.61
N GLU A 170 -17.28 11.01 4.45
CA GLU A 170 -17.54 11.51 5.81
C GLU A 170 -16.36 11.24 6.76
N ARG A 171 -15.70 10.08 6.63
CA ARG A 171 -14.58 9.68 7.50
C ARG A 171 -13.28 10.42 7.18
N SER A 172 -13.13 10.96 6.01
CA SER A 172 -11.89 11.60 5.59
C SER A 172 -12.12 12.87 4.80
N ARG A 173 -11.48 13.97 5.23
CA ARG A 173 -11.41 15.20 4.45
C ARG A 173 -10.74 14.98 3.08
N HIS A 174 -9.98 13.87 2.94
CA HIS A 174 -9.28 13.48 1.72
C HIS A 174 -9.77 12.10 1.26
N SER A 175 -10.98 12.04 0.71
CA SER A 175 -11.56 10.79 0.19
C SER A 175 -10.67 10.10 -0.85
N SER A 176 -9.77 10.85 -1.50
CA SER A 176 -8.80 10.31 -2.47
C SER A 176 -7.86 9.24 -1.90
N LYS A 177 -7.68 9.18 -0.57
CA LYS A 177 -6.84 8.14 0.05
C LYS A 177 -7.42 6.72 -0.13
N TYR A 178 -8.72 6.59 -0.33
CA TYR A 178 -9.35 5.29 -0.59
C TYR A 178 -9.20 4.80 -2.03
N TYR A 179 -8.60 5.63 -2.89
CA TYR A 179 -8.30 5.34 -4.30
C TYR A 179 -6.78 5.27 -4.55
N VAL A 180 -5.99 4.97 -3.52
CA VAL A 180 -4.52 4.95 -3.61
C VAL A 180 -4.06 4.02 -4.72
N GLY A 181 -4.61 2.80 -4.80
CA GLY A 181 -4.19 1.80 -5.77
C GLY A 181 -4.14 2.33 -7.22
N ARG A 182 -5.24 2.94 -7.69
CA ARG A 182 -5.31 3.49 -9.06
C ARG A 182 -4.46 4.75 -9.29
N ARG A 183 -4.05 5.44 -8.21
CA ARG A 183 -3.27 6.68 -8.26
C ARG A 183 -1.78 6.48 -8.03
N LEU A 184 -1.32 5.27 -7.75
CA LEU A 184 0.07 4.98 -7.43
C LEU A 184 1.08 5.60 -8.41
N PRO A 185 0.89 5.56 -9.75
CA PRO A 185 1.84 6.21 -10.67
C PRO A 185 1.97 7.72 -10.44
N ALA A 186 0.86 8.43 -10.20
CA ALA A 186 0.88 9.86 -9.91
C ALA A 186 1.53 10.13 -8.54
N ILE A 187 1.17 9.36 -7.51
CA ILE A 187 1.73 9.48 -6.17
C ILE A 187 3.24 9.25 -6.17
N LEU A 188 3.73 8.25 -6.91
CA LEU A 188 5.16 8.00 -7.10
C LEU A 188 5.85 9.20 -7.75
N ALA A 189 5.28 9.71 -8.85
CA ALA A 189 5.85 10.84 -9.59
C ALA A 189 5.91 12.12 -8.76
N GLU A 190 4.85 12.45 -8.03
CA GLU A 190 4.73 13.60 -7.14
C GLU A 190 5.71 13.48 -5.94
N GLY A 191 5.94 12.25 -5.44
CA GLY A 191 6.90 11.95 -4.39
C GLY A 191 8.37 11.85 -4.84
N GLY A 192 8.67 12.18 -6.11
CA GLY A 192 10.05 12.24 -6.63
C GLY A 192 10.59 10.90 -7.16
N VAL A 193 9.71 9.94 -7.40
CA VAL A 193 10.03 8.62 -7.97
C VAL A 193 9.48 8.55 -9.39
N GLU A 194 10.29 8.13 -10.35
CA GLU A 194 9.86 7.86 -11.72
C GLU A 194 9.06 6.55 -11.76
N PRO A 195 7.76 6.57 -12.12
CA PRO A 195 6.98 5.35 -12.26
C PRO A 195 7.50 4.50 -13.40
N LEU A 196 7.68 3.20 -13.17
CA LEU A 196 8.16 2.25 -14.18
C LEU A 196 7.03 1.34 -14.68
N ARG A 197 6.30 0.72 -13.76
CA ARG A 197 5.26 -0.27 -14.09
C ARG A 197 4.16 -0.24 -13.05
N MET A 198 2.94 -0.49 -13.50
CA MET A 198 1.79 -0.81 -12.66
C MET A 198 1.15 -2.11 -13.16
N THR A 199 0.86 -3.02 -12.24
CA THR A 199 0.22 -4.31 -12.55
C THR A 199 -0.92 -4.54 -11.55
N THR A 200 -2.07 -4.98 -12.04
CA THR A 200 -3.17 -5.43 -11.19
C THR A 200 -3.13 -6.95 -11.10
N HIS A 201 -3.16 -7.47 -9.88
CA HIS A 201 -3.23 -8.88 -9.58
C HIS A 201 -4.65 -9.22 -9.13
N ALA A 202 -5.24 -10.24 -9.74
CA ALA A 202 -6.55 -10.76 -9.41
C ALA A 202 -6.39 -12.10 -8.68
N PHE A 203 -7.00 -12.22 -7.50
CA PHE A 203 -7.00 -13.42 -6.69
C PHE A 203 -8.41 -14.03 -6.72
N ASP A 204 -8.63 -14.96 -7.62
CA ASP A 204 -9.93 -15.61 -7.81
C ASP A 204 -10.13 -16.76 -6.83
N ARG A 205 -11.34 -16.87 -6.31
CA ARG A 205 -11.78 -18.01 -5.48
C ARG A 205 -13.16 -18.48 -5.92
N GLN A 206 -13.36 -19.78 -5.72
CA GLN A 206 -14.67 -20.43 -5.94
C GLN A 206 -14.99 -21.30 -4.74
N ALA A 207 -16.29 -21.44 -4.44
CA ALA A 207 -16.71 -22.36 -3.39
C ALA A 207 -16.32 -23.82 -3.72
N PRO A 208 -15.96 -24.63 -2.71
CA PRO A 208 -15.92 -24.31 -1.29
C PRO A 208 -14.68 -23.48 -0.90
N LEU A 209 -14.89 -22.41 -0.16
CA LEU A 209 -13.81 -21.57 0.35
C LEU A 209 -13.09 -22.26 1.52
N SER A 210 -11.80 -22.03 1.65
CA SER A 210 -11.03 -22.45 2.84
C SER A 210 -11.50 -21.68 4.09
N VAL A 211 -11.12 -22.18 5.26
CA VAL A 211 -11.46 -21.53 6.54
C VAL A 211 -10.90 -20.10 6.60
N ALA A 212 -9.67 -19.90 6.15
CA ALA A 212 -9.02 -18.58 6.14
C ALA A 212 -9.77 -17.58 5.22
N GLU A 213 -10.15 -18.02 4.03
CA GLU A 213 -10.93 -17.23 3.09
C GLU A 213 -12.32 -16.87 3.63
N GLN A 214 -13.02 -17.83 4.24
CA GLN A 214 -14.32 -17.59 4.88
C GLN A 214 -14.22 -16.58 6.02
N GLN A 215 -13.21 -16.70 6.88
CA GLN A 215 -12.99 -15.78 8.01
C GLN A 215 -12.68 -14.36 7.52
N LEU A 216 -11.77 -14.23 6.55
CA LEU A 216 -11.43 -12.95 5.94
C LEU A 216 -12.66 -12.28 5.32
N LEU A 217 -13.40 -13.02 4.50
CA LEU A 217 -14.58 -12.47 3.82
C LEU A 217 -15.69 -12.12 4.80
N GLN A 218 -15.96 -12.96 5.81
CA GLN A 218 -16.96 -12.67 6.83
C GLN A 218 -16.60 -11.39 7.60
N TYR A 219 -15.33 -11.22 7.98
CA TYR A 219 -14.85 -9.99 8.62
C TYR A 219 -15.08 -8.77 7.70
N TYR A 220 -14.69 -8.87 6.43
CA TYR A 220 -14.87 -7.80 5.45
C TYR A 220 -16.35 -7.44 5.27
N LEU A 221 -17.23 -8.44 5.11
CA LEU A 221 -18.67 -8.25 4.92
C LEU A 221 -19.33 -7.59 6.13
N ASN A 222 -18.93 -7.96 7.35
CA ASN A 222 -19.41 -7.32 8.57
C ASN A 222 -18.98 -5.84 8.61
N ALA A 223 -17.70 -5.56 8.34
CA ALA A 223 -17.17 -4.20 8.33
C ALA A 223 -17.82 -3.31 7.26
N VAL A 224 -18.11 -3.86 6.07
CA VAL A 224 -18.87 -3.16 5.01
C VAL A 224 -20.26 -2.86 5.51
N THR A 225 -20.98 -3.85 6.05
CA THR A 225 -22.35 -3.71 6.53
C THR A 225 -22.49 -2.62 7.59
N GLU A 226 -21.59 -2.61 8.58
CA GLU A 226 -21.57 -1.56 9.62
C GLU A 226 -21.29 -0.17 9.01
N ARG A 227 -20.35 -0.12 8.08
CA ARG A 227 -19.95 1.14 7.44
C ARG A 227 -21.04 1.76 6.58
N VAL A 228 -21.79 0.93 5.86
CA VAL A 228 -22.83 1.40 4.92
C VAL A 228 -24.22 1.57 5.57
N ALA A 229 -24.42 1.00 6.76
CA ALA A 229 -25.73 1.02 7.42
C ALA A 229 -26.37 2.41 7.54
N PRO A 230 -25.64 3.51 7.84
CA PRO A 230 -26.21 4.85 7.91
C PRO A 230 -26.62 5.43 6.54
N HIS A 231 -26.20 4.83 5.45
CA HIS A 231 -26.28 5.38 4.09
C HIS A 231 -27.13 4.55 3.13
N LEU A 232 -27.64 3.39 3.57
CA LEU A 232 -28.54 2.53 2.80
C LEU A 232 -29.99 2.73 3.24
N GLU A 233 -30.89 2.60 2.29
CA GLU A 233 -32.32 2.45 2.58
C GLU A 233 -32.56 1.19 3.42
N VAL A 234 -33.54 1.24 4.34
CA VAL A 234 -33.81 0.17 5.30
C VAL A 234 -34.00 -1.18 4.62
N ALA A 235 -34.79 -1.24 3.54
CA ALA A 235 -35.03 -2.48 2.81
C ALA A 235 -33.79 -3.10 2.20
N LEU A 236 -32.86 -2.28 1.66
CA LEU A 236 -31.58 -2.74 1.11
C LEU A 236 -30.60 -3.15 2.22
N LEU A 237 -30.64 -2.47 3.35
CA LEU A 237 -29.82 -2.83 4.51
C LEU A 237 -30.26 -4.18 5.10
N ASP A 238 -31.57 -4.43 5.18
CA ASP A 238 -32.10 -5.71 5.65
C ASP A 238 -31.76 -6.85 4.69
N GLU A 239 -31.80 -6.59 3.38
CA GLU A 239 -31.32 -7.55 2.38
C GLU A 239 -29.81 -7.83 2.54
N LEU A 240 -29.00 -6.79 2.67
CA LEU A 240 -27.57 -6.94 2.91
C LEU A 240 -27.29 -7.79 4.16
N ARG A 241 -28.01 -7.53 5.26
CA ARG A 241 -27.89 -8.31 6.49
C ARG A 241 -28.23 -9.78 6.29
N GLN A 242 -29.23 -10.11 5.47
CA GLN A 242 -29.56 -11.50 5.13
C GLN A 242 -28.42 -12.17 4.35
N LEU A 243 -27.79 -11.45 3.43
CA LEU A 243 -26.68 -11.96 2.63
C LEU A 243 -25.39 -12.16 3.46
N VAL A 244 -25.21 -11.37 4.51
CA VAL A 244 -23.99 -11.39 5.33
C VAL A 244 -24.12 -12.30 6.57
N SER A 245 -25.33 -12.56 7.05
CA SER A 245 -25.55 -13.35 8.26
C SER A 245 -25.30 -14.84 8.04
N PRO A 246 -24.36 -15.48 8.78
CA PRO A 246 -24.09 -16.92 8.65
C PRO A 246 -25.29 -17.83 8.93
N GLY A 247 -26.28 -17.35 9.73
CA GLY A 247 -27.51 -18.11 10.02
C GLY A 247 -28.61 -17.97 8.96
N SER A 248 -28.41 -17.15 7.95
CA SER A 248 -29.40 -16.92 6.89
C SER A 248 -29.33 -17.97 5.79
N PRO A 249 -30.45 -18.48 5.28
CA PRO A 249 -30.46 -19.30 4.06
C PRO A 249 -29.92 -18.58 2.83
N GLN A 250 -29.86 -17.24 2.86
CA GLN A 250 -29.34 -16.40 1.79
C GLN A 250 -27.86 -16.03 2.00
N HIS A 251 -27.22 -16.57 3.05
CA HIS A 251 -25.82 -16.26 3.38
C HIS A 251 -24.92 -16.47 2.16
N LEU A 252 -24.25 -15.40 1.74
CA LEU A 252 -23.47 -15.36 0.50
C LEU A 252 -22.33 -16.39 0.51
N LEU A 253 -21.58 -16.49 1.62
CA LEU A 253 -20.45 -17.39 1.74
C LEU A 253 -20.86 -18.88 1.84
N GLY A 254 -22.13 -19.15 2.11
CA GLY A 254 -22.69 -20.51 2.11
C GLY A 254 -23.21 -20.98 0.74
N GLN A 255 -23.16 -20.11 -0.29
CA GLN A 255 -23.69 -20.47 -1.61
C GLN A 255 -22.76 -21.43 -2.34
N PRO A 256 -23.27 -22.54 -2.92
CA PRO A 256 -22.45 -23.62 -3.52
C PRO A 256 -21.69 -23.16 -4.78
N HIS A 257 -22.11 -22.07 -5.39
CA HIS A 257 -21.51 -21.52 -6.62
C HIS A 257 -20.92 -20.12 -6.40
N LEU A 258 -20.60 -19.78 -5.15
CA LEU A 258 -19.95 -18.51 -4.87
C LEU A 258 -18.63 -18.42 -5.65
N THR A 259 -18.47 -17.29 -6.32
CA THR A 259 -17.17 -16.83 -6.86
C THR A 259 -16.84 -15.48 -6.28
N MET A 260 -15.56 -15.21 -6.10
CA MET A 260 -15.08 -13.90 -5.72
C MET A 260 -13.74 -13.59 -6.38
N THR A 261 -13.48 -12.31 -6.61
CA THR A 261 -12.17 -11.83 -7.06
C THR A 261 -11.70 -10.72 -6.15
N TRP A 262 -10.51 -10.87 -5.58
CA TRP A 262 -9.83 -9.80 -4.86
C TRP A 262 -8.78 -9.16 -5.74
N LEU A 263 -8.73 -7.82 -5.78
CA LEU A 263 -7.78 -7.07 -6.59
C LEU A 263 -6.73 -6.40 -5.71
N SER A 264 -5.46 -6.54 -6.10
CA SER A 264 -4.34 -5.79 -5.55
C SER A 264 -3.53 -5.14 -6.67
N VAL A 265 -3.03 -3.94 -6.44
CA VAL A 265 -2.28 -3.16 -7.43
C VAL A 265 -0.84 -3.03 -6.96
N LEU A 266 0.10 -3.51 -7.77
CA LEU A 266 1.53 -3.34 -7.57
C LEU A 266 2.02 -2.23 -8.49
N ALA A 267 2.65 -1.20 -7.94
CA ALA A 267 3.36 -0.19 -8.70
C ALA A 267 4.85 -0.21 -8.35
N THR A 268 5.70 -0.13 -9.35
CA THR A 268 7.15 0.00 -9.18
C THR A 268 7.64 1.32 -9.75
N GLY A 269 8.70 1.85 -9.17
CA GLY A 269 9.33 3.08 -9.61
C GLY A 269 10.81 3.11 -9.30
N ARG A 270 11.50 4.13 -9.84
CA ARG A 270 12.92 4.35 -9.65
C ARG A 270 13.19 5.74 -9.11
N LYS A 271 14.03 5.86 -8.08
CA LYS A 271 14.52 7.17 -7.68
C LYS A 271 15.32 7.78 -8.82
N ARG A 272 14.93 8.96 -9.26
CA ARG A 272 15.71 9.69 -10.29
C ARG A 272 17.13 9.89 -9.81
N GLY A 273 18.10 9.57 -10.64
CA GLY A 273 19.49 9.95 -10.40
C GLY A 273 19.54 11.47 -10.29
N GLY A 274 20.17 12.01 -9.25
CA GLY A 274 20.44 13.44 -9.20
C GLY A 274 21.25 13.80 -10.45
N TYR A 275 20.67 14.58 -11.36
CA TYR A 275 21.49 15.32 -12.31
C TYR A 275 22.46 16.17 -11.48
N PRO A 276 23.75 16.17 -11.77
CA PRO A 276 24.63 17.18 -11.19
C PRO A 276 23.96 18.53 -11.48
N ASP A 277 23.78 19.34 -10.45
CA ASP A 277 23.14 20.66 -10.53
C ASP A 277 23.97 21.55 -11.48
N VAL A 278 23.66 21.50 -12.77
CA VAL A 278 24.33 22.28 -13.84
C VAL A 278 24.14 23.80 -13.63
N ARG A 279 23.40 24.21 -12.58
CA ARG A 279 23.13 25.63 -12.28
C ARG A 279 24.15 26.28 -11.32
N LYS A 280 25.15 25.54 -10.81
CA LYS A 280 26.17 26.14 -9.91
C LYS A 280 27.37 26.73 -10.61
N ASP A 281 27.54 26.50 -11.90
CA ASP A 281 28.71 27.00 -12.68
C ASP A 281 28.32 27.99 -13.79
N ALA A 282 27.30 28.82 -13.58
CA ALA A 282 27.10 30.00 -14.41
C ALA A 282 28.11 31.06 -13.94
N PRO A 283 29.07 31.48 -14.77
CA PRO A 283 29.97 32.54 -14.38
C PRO A 283 29.20 33.82 -14.16
N ASP A 284 29.49 34.44 -13.02
CA ASP A 284 28.96 35.73 -12.58
C ASP A 284 29.25 36.81 -13.64
N SER A 285 28.26 37.13 -14.47
CA SER A 285 28.35 38.21 -15.44
C SER A 285 28.06 39.57 -14.80
N THR A 286 28.83 39.93 -13.78
CA THR A 286 28.95 41.34 -13.33
C THR A 286 30.11 41.98 -14.08
N GLY A 287 29.80 42.61 -15.19
CA GLY A 287 30.83 43.39 -15.88
C GLY A 287 30.29 44.16 -17.08
N GLY A 288 30.07 45.45 -16.92
CA GLY A 288 30.07 46.36 -18.05
C GLY A 288 28.74 47.11 -18.35
N ARG A 289 28.44 48.09 -17.55
CA ARG A 289 27.63 49.23 -18.01
C ARG A 289 28.41 49.96 -19.07
N ASN A 290 27.93 50.00 -20.31
CA ASN A 290 28.34 51.01 -21.27
C ASN A 290 27.09 51.72 -21.81
N SER A 291 26.96 52.95 -21.42
CA SER A 291 25.96 53.94 -21.87
C SER A 291 26.27 54.36 -23.31
N ALA A 292 25.39 54.02 -24.23
CA ALA A 292 25.35 54.61 -25.56
C ALA A 292 24.07 55.41 -25.71
N ARG A 293 24.17 56.77 -25.63
CA ARG A 293 23.18 57.76 -26.03
C ARG A 293 22.89 57.57 -27.53
N VAL A 294 21.65 57.29 -27.87
CA VAL A 294 21.20 57.49 -29.25
C VAL A 294 20.36 58.80 -29.28
N ARG A 295 20.86 59.77 -30.04
CA ARG A 295 20.17 61.04 -30.40
C ARG A 295 18.99 60.75 -31.31
N ARG A 296 17.88 61.35 -31.00
CA ARG A 296 16.75 61.55 -31.93
C ARG A 296 17.15 62.62 -32.95
N THR A 297 16.91 62.40 -34.24
CA THR A 297 16.67 63.43 -35.24
C THR A 297 15.59 62.93 -36.19
N GLN A 298 14.56 63.74 -36.22
CA GLN A 298 13.50 64.04 -37.21
C GLN A 298 12.76 62.83 -37.81
#